data_3bbc0a550d421af92afa960f2e53fbe0
#
_entry.id   3bbc0a550d421af92afa960f2e53fbe0
#
_cell.length_a   1.000
_cell.length_b   1.000
_cell.length_c   1.000
_cell.angle_alpha   90.00
_cell.angle_beta   90.00
_cell.angle_gamma   90.00
#
_symmetry.space_group_name_H-M   'P 1'
#
loop_
_entity.id
_entity.type
_entity.pdbx_description
1 polymer ?
#
loop_
_entity_poly.entity_id
_entity_poly.type
_entity_poly.pdbx_seq_one_letter_code
_entity_poly.pdbx_strand_id
1 'polypeptide(L)'
;MDKTTIIVHSGDMDKLYSALIVANGALSMGMEVSLYFTFWGLQRLIKGGLNKGKLSKMHMLGLGKFMIKKRMLNANVASLETLLSDFKELGGKIIACEMTMEIMGIKSGDLREDLIDDYGAVGTYVQEARESKITLFI
;
A
#
# COMPACT_ATOMS: atom_id res chain seq x y z
N MET A 1 18.53 7.52 11.32
CA MET A 1 17.36 6.67 11.57
C MET A 1 17.29 5.61 10.47
N ASP A 2 17.08 4.37 10.85
CA ASP A 2 16.96 3.30 9.87
C ASP A 2 15.71 3.46 9.02
N LYS A 3 15.75 2.98 7.80
CA LYS A 3 14.68 3.19 6.83
C LYS A 3 14.23 1.88 6.19
N THR A 4 12.94 1.79 5.92
CA THR A 4 12.32 0.70 5.15
C THR A 4 11.60 1.31 3.94
N THR A 5 11.81 0.74 2.76
CA THR A 5 11.11 1.14 1.55
C THR A 5 10.42 -0.08 0.93
N ILE A 6 9.14 0.03 0.68
CA ILE A 6 8.33 -1.07 0.14
C ILE A 6 7.70 -0.64 -1.17
N ILE A 7 7.92 -1.44 -2.24
CA ILE A 7 7.12 -1.32 -3.46
C ILE A 7 5.81 -2.05 -3.22
N VAL A 8 4.70 -1.35 -3.38
CA VAL A 8 3.37 -1.93 -3.37
C VAL A 8 2.90 -2.05 -4.81
N HIS A 9 3.23 -3.18 -5.43
CA HIS A 9 2.91 -3.47 -6.82
C HIS A 9 1.55 -4.13 -6.96
N SER A 10 1.23 -5.04 -6.05
CA SER A 10 0.00 -5.81 -6.11
C SER A 10 -1.20 -5.01 -5.59
N GLY A 11 -2.33 -5.16 -6.29
CA GLY A 11 -3.61 -4.67 -5.82
C GLY A 11 -4.43 -5.72 -5.07
N ASP A 12 -3.88 -6.91 -4.84
CA ASP A 12 -4.58 -7.95 -4.12
C ASP A 12 -4.75 -7.59 -2.65
N MET A 13 -5.93 -7.87 -2.09
CA MET A 13 -6.29 -7.47 -0.74
C MET A 13 -5.31 -8.00 0.32
N ASP A 14 -5.00 -9.28 0.26
CA ASP A 14 -4.11 -9.92 1.24
C ASP A 14 -2.68 -9.39 1.16
N LYS A 15 -2.19 -9.11 -0.04
CA LYS A 15 -0.85 -8.53 -0.23
C LYS A 15 -0.79 -7.08 0.26
N LEU A 16 -1.85 -6.30 0.03
CA LEU A 16 -1.94 -4.95 0.55
C LEU A 16 -1.97 -4.94 2.08
N TYR A 17 -2.70 -5.87 2.70
CA TYR A 17 -2.65 -6.06 4.14
C TYR A 17 -1.24 -6.35 4.62
N SER A 18 -0.53 -7.27 3.97
CA SER A 18 0.85 -7.62 4.34
C SER A 18 1.77 -6.39 4.27
N ALA A 19 1.67 -5.61 3.20
CA ALA A 19 2.48 -4.40 3.03
C ALA A 19 2.23 -3.40 4.16
N LEU A 20 0.96 -3.13 4.49
CA LEU A 20 0.60 -2.16 5.51
C LEU A 20 0.93 -2.64 6.93
N ILE A 21 0.77 -3.93 7.20
CA ILE A 21 1.14 -4.50 8.51
C ILE A 21 2.65 -4.38 8.72
N VAL A 22 3.45 -4.75 7.73
CA VAL A 22 4.91 -4.62 7.82
C VAL A 22 5.32 -3.15 7.94
N ALA A 23 4.69 -2.27 7.16
CA ALA A 23 4.99 -0.84 7.19
C ALA A 23 4.73 -0.23 8.57
N ASN A 24 3.56 -0.51 9.14
CA ASN A 24 3.21 -0.02 10.48
C ASN A 24 4.11 -0.64 11.57
N GLY A 25 4.47 -1.91 11.40
CA GLY A 25 5.44 -2.56 12.28
C GLY A 25 6.79 -1.86 12.26
N ALA A 26 7.29 -1.52 11.08
CA ALA A 26 8.57 -0.80 10.95
C ALA A 26 8.51 0.59 11.59
N LEU A 27 7.41 1.33 11.37
CA LEU A 27 7.20 2.62 12.03
C LEU A 27 7.19 2.48 13.56
N SER A 28 6.52 1.46 14.07
CA SER A 28 6.45 1.19 15.51
C SER A 28 7.81 0.81 16.10
N MET A 29 8.73 0.30 15.29
CA MET A 29 10.11 0.01 15.67
C MET A 29 11.05 1.22 15.56
N GLY A 30 10.50 2.39 15.24
CA GLY A 30 11.27 3.62 15.14
C GLY A 30 11.96 3.83 13.79
N MET A 31 11.58 3.09 12.75
CA MET A 31 12.11 3.28 11.40
C MET A 31 11.33 4.33 10.62
N GLU A 32 11.99 4.98 9.68
CA GLU A 32 11.28 5.72 8.63
C GLU A 32 10.75 4.74 7.59
N VAL A 33 9.56 4.97 7.06
CA VAL A 33 8.96 4.07 6.06
C VAL A 33 8.41 4.86 4.89
N SER A 34 8.80 4.42 3.68
CA SER A 34 8.23 4.92 2.42
C SER A 34 7.56 3.77 1.68
N LEU A 35 6.34 3.99 1.23
CA LEU A 35 5.60 3.08 0.35
C LEU A 35 5.55 3.68 -1.05
N TYR A 36 6.02 2.93 -2.04
CA TYR A 36 5.96 3.31 -3.44
C TYR A 36 4.89 2.49 -4.13
N PHE A 37 3.75 3.12 -4.40
CA PHE A 37 2.60 2.47 -5.02
C PHE A 37 2.73 2.52 -6.54
N THR A 38 2.72 1.34 -7.16
CA THR A 38 2.86 1.20 -8.62
C THR A 38 1.85 0.17 -9.14
N PHE A 39 1.54 0.24 -10.43
CA PHE A 39 0.64 -0.69 -11.12
C PHE A 39 -0.67 -0.94 -10.35
N TRP A 40 -0.97 -2.20 -10.07
CA TRP A 40 -2.23 -2.59 -9.43
C TRP A 40 -2.36 -2.08 -8.00
N GLY A 41 -1.22 -1.92 -7.30
CA GLY A 41 -1.20 -1.31 -5.96
C GLY A 41 -1.70 0.13 -5.99
N LEU A 42 -1.29 0.91 -7.00
CA LEU A 42 -1.74 2.30 -7.12
C LEU A 42 -3.25 2.39 -7.35
N GLN A 43 -3.85 1.42 -8.02
CA GLN A 43 -5.31 1.40 -8.21
C GLN A 43 -6.08 1.35 -6.89
N ARG A 44 -5.48 0.80 -5.84
CA ARG A 44 -6.12 0.77 -4.50
C ARG A 44 -6.18 2.16 -3.87
N LEU A 45 -5.39 3.11 -4.35
CA LEU A 45 -5.43 4.50 -3.87
C LEU A 45 -6.37 5.39 -4.69
N ILE A 46 -7.04 4.86 -5.71
CA ILE A 46 -8.13 5.57 -6.39
C ILE A 46 -9.28 5.72 -5.38
N LYS A 47 -9.93 6.88 -5.40
CA LYS A 47 -11.09 7.13 -4.54
C LYS A 47 -12.12 6.02 -4.66
N GLY A 48 -12.47 5.41 -3.54
CA GLY A 48 -13.38 4.27 -3.49
C GLY A 48 -12.76 2.93 -3.91
N GLY A 49 -11.44 2.87 -4.19
CA GLY A 49 -10.77 1.68 -4.70
C GLY A 49 -10.10 0.79 -3.65
N LEU A 50 -9.96 1.26 -2.41
CA LEU A 50 -9.13 0.59 -1.41
C LEU A 50 -9.56 -0.85 -1.11
N ASN A 51 -10.85 -1.11 -1.03
CA ASN A 51 -11.39 -2.42 -0.69
C ASN A 51 -11.80 -3.27 -1.91
N LYS A 52 -11.43 -2.85 -3.12
CA LYS A 52 -11.80 -3.55 -4.36
C LYS A 52 -10.83 -4.65 -4.77
N GLY A 53 -9.73 -4.83 -4.04
CA GLY A 53 -8.75 -5.86 -4.34
C GLY A 53 -9.32 -7.27 -4.17
N LYS A 54 -8.92 -8.17 -5.06
CA LYS A 54 -9.22 -9.59 -4.96
C LYS A 54 -8.23 -10.27 -4.03
N LEU A 55 -8.51 -11.50 -3.62
CA LEU A 55 -7.49 -12.33 -3.00
C LEU A 55 -6.47 -12.80 -4.04
N SER A 56 -5.21 -12.95 -3.65
CA SER A 56 -4.16 -13.49 -4.51
C SER A 56 -4.39 -14.96 -4.83
N LYS A 57 -5.01 -15.69 -3.90
CA LYS A 57 -5.36 -17.11 -4.04
C LYS A 57 -6.73 -17.35 -3.43
N MET A 58 -7.43 -18.37 -3.96
CA MET A 58 -8.71 -18.83 -3.40
C MET A 58 -9.79 -17.74 -3.39
N HIS A 59 -9.73 -16.81 -4.35
CA HIS A 59 -10.74 -15.76 -4.44
C HIS A 59 -12.14 -16.31 -4.74
N MET A 60 -12.23 -17.32 -5.61
CA MET A 60 -13.46 -18.07 -5.90
C MET A 60 -14.67 -17.18 -6.19
N LEU A 61 -14.52 -16.25 -7.15
CA LEU A 61 -15.57 -15.29 -7.55
C LEU A 61 -16.07 -14.39 -6.38
N GLY A 62 -15.23 -14.16 -5.40
CA GLY A 62 -15.54 -13.33 -4.24
C GLY A 62 -15.93 -14.12 -2.98
N LEU A 63 -16.25 -15.41 -3.08
CA LEU A 63 -16.60 -16.21 -1.92
C LEU A 63 -15.41 -16.37 -0.97
N GLY A 64 -14.21 -16.64 -1.51
CA GLY A 64 -13.01 -16.75 -0.70
C GLY A 64 -12.69 -15.44 0.02
N LYS A 65 -12.82 -14.31 -0.67
CA LYS A 65 -12.64 -12.98 -0.08
C LYS A 65 -13.63 -12.75 1.06
N PHE A 66 -14.89 -13.08 0.85
CA PHE A 66 -15.91 -12.94 1.88
C PHE A 66 -15.57 -13.75 3.14
N MET A 67 -15.15 -14.99 2.96
CA MET A 67 -14.78 -15.88 4.07
C MET A 67 -13.56 -15.37 4.84
N ILE A 68 -12.53 -14.93 4.13
CA ILE A 68 -11.31 -14.38 4.75
C ILE A 68 -11.63 -13.10 5.51
N LYS A 69 -12.42 -12.20 4.93
CA LYS A 69 -12.82 -10.96 5.61
C LYS A 69 -13.59 -11.25 6.90
N LYS A 70 -14.45 -12.26 6.88
CA LYS A 70 -15.19 -12.67 8.09
C LYS A 70 -14.23 -13.21 9.16
N ARG A 71 -13.25 -14.01 8.78
CA ARG A 71 -12.23 -14.51 9.71
C ARG A 71 -11.37 -13.39 10.27
N MET A 72 -11.00 -12.44 9.44
CA MET A 72 -10.24 -11.27 9.87
C MET A 72 -11.02 -10.42 10.87
N LEU A 73 -12.31 -10.23 10.63
CA LEU A 73 -13.18 -9.50 11.55
C LEU A 73 -13.26 -10.22 12.89
N ASN A 74 -13.42 -11.55 12.90
CA ASN A 74 -13.45 -12.35 14.13
C ASN A 74 -12.12 -12.33 14.89
N ALA A 75 -11.01 -12.16 14.17
CA ALA A 75 -9.67 -12.05 14.76
C ALA A 75 -9.30 -10.61 15.16
N ASN A 76 -10.22 -9.67 15.02
CA ASN A 76 -10.01 -8.25 15.30
C ASN A 76 -8.89 -7.60 14.48
N VAL A 77 -8.75 -8.01 13.22
CA VAL A 77 -7.79 -7.39 12.30
C VAL A 77 -8.36 -6.04 11.85
N ALA A 78 -7.55 -4.99 11.94
CA ALA A 78 -7.95 -3.65 11.52
C ALA A 78 -8.27 -3.60 10.02
N SER A 79 -9.15 -2.69 9.61
CA SER A 79 -9.47 -2.47 8.20
C SER A 79 -8.29 -1.86 7.46
N LEU A 80 -8.28 -1.97 6.14
CA LEU A 80 -7.26 -1.31 5.30
C LEU A 80 -7.27 0.20 5.51
N GLU A 81 -8.43 0.82 5.64
CA GLU A 81 -8.55 2.26 5.91
C GLU A 81 -7.89 2.62 7.23
N THR A 82 -8.12 1.84 8.29
CA THR A 82 -7.50 2.07 9.59
C THR A 82 -5.98 1.90 9.50
N LEU A 83 -5.50 0.87 8.82
CA LEU A 83 -4.06 0.64 8.66
C LEU A 83 -3.39 1.79 7.90
N LEU A 84 -4.03 2.32 6.86
CA LEU A 84 -3.51 3.49 6.14
C LEU A 84 -3.53 4.75 7.00
N SER A 85 -4.59 4.96 7.74
CA SER A 85 -4.69 6.09 8.67
C SER A 85 -3.59 6.04 9.72
N ASP A 86 -3.38 4.88 10.33
CA ASP A 86 -2.31 4.66 11.31
C ASP A 86 -0.94 4.91 10.67
N PHE A 87 -0.73 4.41 9.46
CA PHE A 87 0.51 4.62 8.72
C PHE A 87 0.82 6.12 8.56
N LYS A 88 -0.18 6.90 8.18
CA LYS A 88 -0.01 8.35 8.01
C LYS A 88 0.19 9.06 9.35
N GLU A 89 -0.55 8.69 10.37
CA GLU A 89 -0.42 9.28 11.71
C GLU A 89 0.96 9.01 12.32
N LEU A 90 1.54 7.84 12.04
CA LEU A 90 2.88 7.49 12.50
C LEU A 90 4.00 8.13 11.68
N GLY A 91 3.67 8.91 10.66
CA GLY A 91 4.64 9.64 9.86
C GLY A 91 5.12 8.90 8.60
N GLY A 92 4.41 7.87 8.17
CA GLY A 92 4.74 7.14 6.95
C GLY A 92 4.55 7.98 5.69
N LYS A 93 5.38 7.72 4.67
CA LYS A 93 5.38 8.44 3.40
C LYS A 93 4.81 7.56 2.29
N ILE A 94 3.89 8.11 1.51
CA ILE A 94 3.31 7.44 0.33
C ILE A 94 3.71 8.18 -0.93
N ILE A 95 4.29 7.44 -1.88
CA ILE A 95 4.71 7.95 -3.19
C ILE A 95 3.90 7.23 -4.26
N ALA A 96 3.25 7.98 -5.15
CA ALA A 96 2.53 7.44 -6.30
C ALA A 96 3.42 7.42 -7.53
N CYS A 97 3.41 6.29 -8.25
CA CYS A 97 4.21 6.11 -9.47
C CYS A 97 3.59 6.88 -10.64
N GLU A 98 4.30 7.89 -11.15
CA GLU A 98 3.83 8.70 -12.27
C GLU A 98 3.68 7.89 -13.56
N MET A 99 4.59 6.97 -13.83
CA MET A 99 4.51 6.11 -15.02
C MET A 99 3.24 5.26 -15.02
N THR A 100 2.87 4.70 -13.88
CA THR A 100 1.62 3.95 -13.74
C THR A 100 0.41 4.85 -14.00
N MET A 101 0.43 6.08 -13.52
CA MET A 101 -0.63 7.03 -13.76
C MET A 101 -0.82 7.28 -15.26
N GLU A 102 0.27 7.46 -16.00
CA GLU A 102 0.23 7.64 -17.45
C GLU A 102 -0.29 6.40 -18.17
N ILE A 103 0.25 5.22 -17.84
CA ILE A 103 -0.13 3.96 -18.49
C ILE A 103 -1.62 3.67 -18.29
N MET A 104 -2.14 3.90 -17.09
CA MET A 104 -3.51 3.55 -16.72
C MET A 104 -4.50 4.69 -16.85
N GLY A 105 -4.05 5.86 -17.31
CA GLY A 105 -4.92 7.03 -17.45
C GLY A 105 -5.45 7.55 -16.11
N ILE A 106 -4.70 7.38 -15.03
CA ILE A 106 -5.07 7.85 -13.70
C ILE A 106 -4.57 9.29 -13.53
N LYS A 107 -5.47 10.20 -13.18
CA LYS A 107 -5.12 11.59 -12.87
C LYS A 107 -5.03 11.77 -11.36
N SER A 108 -4.30 12.78 -10.91
CA SER A 108 -4.15 13.08 -9.48
C SER A 108 -5.51 13.26 -8.80
N GLY A 109 -6.48 13.88 -9.48
CA GLY A 109 -7.84 14.05 -8.96
C GLY A 109 -8.62 12.75 -8.75
N ASP A 110 -8.20 11.65 -9.37
CA ASP A 110 -8.81 10.33 -9.19
C ASP A 110 -8.31 9.63 -7.93
N LEU A 111 -7.19 10.07 -7.39
CA LEU A 111 -6.50 9.43 -6.28
C LEU A 111 -6.87 10.06 -4.93
N ARG A 112 -6.64 9.29 -3.89
CA ARG A 112 -6.72 9.74 -2.50
C ARG A 112 -5.55 10.70 -2.21
N GLU A 113 -5.68 11.94 -2.64
CA GLU A 113 -4.64 12.98 -2.47
C GLU A 113 -4.33 13.25 -0.99
N ASP A 114 -5.30 13.00 -0.11
CA ASP A 114 -5.14 13.11 1.33
C ASP A 114 -4.08 12.15 1.89
N LEU A 115 -3.80 11.05 1.20
CA LEU A 115 -2.83 10.03 1.62
C LEU A 115 -1.49 10.15 0.92
N ILE A 116 -1.43 10.75 -0.28
CA ILE A 116 -0.24 10.77 -1.12
C ILE A 116 0.62 11.97 -0.76
N ASP A 117 1.88 11.71 -0.45
CA ASP A 117 2.85 12.76 -0.10
C ASP A 117 3.64 13.25 -1.31
N ASP A 118 3.89 12.38 -2.28
CA ASP A 118 4.70 12.71 -3.43
C ASP A 118 4.31 11.88 -4.65
N TYR A 119 4.64 12.40 -5.81
CA TYR A 119 4.49 11.74 -7.11
C TYR A 119 5.88 11.58 -7.68
N GLY A 120 6.30 10.36 -7.99
CA GLY A 120 7.65 10.12 -8.41
C GLY A 120 7.80 9.07 -9.48
N ALA A 121 8.94 9.14 -10.18
CA ALA A 121 9.37 8.12 -11.13
C ALA A 121 10.20 7.05 -10.41
N VAL A 122 10.68 6.06 -11.15
CA VAL A 122 11.50 4.97 -10.61
C VAL A 122 12.76 5.48 -9.90
N GLY A 123 13.32 6.59 -10.36
CA GLY A 123 14.47 7.21 -9.70
C GLY A 123 14.20 7.62 -8.26
N THR A 124 13.01 8.11 -7.98
CA THR A 124 12.59 8.45 -6.62
C THR A 124 12.60 7.20 -5.74
N TYR A 125 12.04 6.09 -6.24
CA TYR A 125 12.07 4.83 -5.51
C TYR A 125 13.50 4.36 -5.24
N VAL A 126 14.35 4.37 -6.27
CA VAL A 126 15.73 3.88 -6.15
C VAL A 126 16.51 4.72 -5.14
N GLN A 127 16.30 6.03 -5.12
CA GLN A 127 16.95 6.89 -4.14
C GLN A 127 16.51 6.55 -2.71
N GLU A 128 15.22 6.34 -2.49
CA GLU A 128 14.69 5.90 -1.19
C GLU A 128 15.27 4.54 -0.80
N ALA A 129 15.29 3.60 -1.75
CA ALA A 129 15.73 2.23 -1.51
C ALA A 129 17.22 2.13 -1.17
N ARG A 130 18.08 2.92 -1.84
CA ARG A 130 19.53 2.86 -1.58
C ARG A 130 19.93 3.32 -0.18
N GLU A 131 19.07 4.09 0.47
CA GLU A 131 19.27 4.54 1.85
C GLU A 131 18.56 3.65 2.86
N SER A 132 17.87 2.61 2.41
CA SER A 132 17.06 1.75 3.25
C SER A 132 17.81 0.51 3.71
N LYS A 133 17.60 0.10 4.96
CA LYS A 133 18.07 -1.19 5.45
C LYS A 133 17.18 -2.35 5.00
N ILE A 134 15.89 -2.09 4.83
CA ILE A 134 14.93 -3.09 4.40
C ILE A 134 14.26 -2.57 3.13
N THR A 135 14.28 -3.39 2.08
CA THR A 135 13.52 -3.14 0.86
C THR A 135 12.68 -4.36 0.55
N LEU A 136 11.40 -4.13 0.25
CA LEU A 136 10.46 -5.20 -0.05
C LEU A 136 9.69 -4.88 -1.32
N PHE A 137 9.31 -5.92 -2.04
CA PHE A 137 8.43 -5.86 -3.20
C PHE A 137 7.22 -6.75 -2.93
N ILE A 138 6.06 -6.15 -2.80
CA ILE A 138 4.82 -6.84 -2.44
C ILE A 138 3.72 -6.61 -3.48
#